data_7bd74ae9f09386caecf78badc6814bd6
#
_entry.id   7bd74ae9f09386caecf78badc6814bd6
#
_cell.length_a   1.000
_cell.length_b   1.000
_cell.length_c   1.000
_cell.angle_alpha   90.00
_cell.angle_beta   90.00
_cell.angle_gamma   90.00
#
_symmetry.space_group_name_H-M   'P 1'
#
loop_
_entity.id
_entity.type
_entity.pdbx_description
1 polymer ?
#
loop_
_entity_poly.entity_id
_entity_poly.type
_entity_poly.pdbx_seq_one_letter_code
_entity_poly.pdbx_strand_id
1 'polypeptide(L)'
;SKPMDIVFLSNGETGAEENWEHLQRITKNIPNRVVRVDGVDGRIQAYHASAEASETPWAFTVFAKLKVSPKFDFNWQPDRMQQPKHYIFEAKNPVNGLVYGHQAMIAYNKELTLANYGYGLDFTLDDEHASVPLLSGIAQYNTDEFSTWRTAFREVIKLLVDDTEISKKRLEAWLNEAN
;
A
#
# COMPACT_ATOMS: atom_id res chain seq x y z
N SER A 1 8.30 20.97 7.36
CA SER A 1 7.24 20.12 7.89
C SER A 1 7.83 18.92 8.63
N LYS A 2 7.09 18.40 9.58
CA LYS A 2 7.51 17.24 10.39
C LYS A 2 7.61 16.00 9.50
N PRO A 3 8.68 15.18 9.65
CA PRO A 3 8.75 13.88 8.97
C PRO A 3 7.51 13.02 9.25
N MET A 4 6.96 12.43 8.22
CA MET A 4 5.76 11.59 8.36
C MET A 4 6.10 10.26 9.03
N ASP A 5 5.18 9.77 9.84
CA ASP A 5 5.30 8.44 10.44
C ASP A 5 5.25 7.36 9.36
N ILE A 6 5.89 6.24 9.66
CA ILE A 6 5.85 5.02 8.87
C ILE A 6 5.21 3.95 9.75
N VAL A 7 4.07 3.41 9.30
CA VAL A 7 3.34 2.38 10.02
C VAL A 7 3.38 1.09 9.22
N PHE A 8 4.03 0.07 9.77
CA PHE A 8 4.06 -1.26 9.17
C PHE A 8 2.86 -2.05 9.67
N LEU A 9 2.00 -2.47 8.74
CA LEU A 9 0.75 -3.15 9.06
C LEU A 9 0.85 -4.63 8.68
N SER A 10 0.77 -5.51 9.67
CA SER A 10 0.90 -6.95 9.50
C SER A 10 -0.19 -7.73 10.23
N ASN A 11 -0.49 -8.92 9.72
CA ASN A 11 -1.43 -9.85 10.36
C ASN A 11 -1.11 -11.30 9.93
N GLY A 12 0.10 -11.78 10.25
CA GLY A 12 0.50 -13.16 9.98
C GLY A 12 0.84 -13.49 8.53
N GLU A 13 1.08 -12.49 7.68
CA GLU A 13 1.46 -12.74 6.29
C GLU A 13 2.81 -13.44 6.20
N THR A 14 2.96 -14.35 5.24
CA THR A 14 4.24 -14.98 4.95
C THR A 14 5.26 -13.91 4.55
N GLY A 15 6.43 -13.93 5.18
CA GLY A 15 7.48 -12.95 4.92
C GLY A 15 7.34 -11.64 5.69
N ALA A 16 6.31 -11.49 6.54
CA ALA A 16 6.09 -10.26 7.29
C ALA A 16 7.30 -9.89 8.18
N GLU A 17 7.86 -10.86 8.88
CA GLU A 17 8.99 -10.60 9.78
C GLU A 17 10.24 -10.16 9.01
N GLU A 18 10.51 -10.78 7.88
CA GLU A 18 11.65 -10.41 7.02
C GLU A 18 11.48 -9.00 6.46
N ASN A 19 10.26 -8.66 6.02
CA ASN A 19 9.96 -7.33 5.50
C ASN A 19 10.00 -6.26 6.59
N TRP A 20 9.58 -6.60 7.81
CA TRP A 20 9.69 -5.71 8.96
C TRP A 20 11.15 -5.42 9.31
N GLU A 21 11.97 -6.47 9.43
CA GLU A 21 13.41 -6.32 9.70
C GLU A 21 14.10 -5.50 8.60
N HIS A 22 13.75 -5.76 7.34
CA HIS A 22 14.28 -5.01 6.21
C HIS A 22 13.91 -3.52 6.29
N LEU A 23 12.65 -3.22 6.60
CA LEU A 23 12.18 -1.83 6.76
C LEU A 23 12.96 -1.14 7.88
N GLN A 24 13.13 -1.80 9.02
CA GLN A 24 13.90 -1.25 10.13
C GLN A 24 15.35 -0.93 9.74
N ARG A 25 15.97 -1.81 8.94
CA ARG A 25 17.34 -1.58 8.47
C ARG A 25 17.46 -0.36 7.57
N ILE A 26 16.57 -0.24 6.57
CA ILE A 26 16.66 0.85 5.60
C ILE A 26 16.20 2.20 6.17
N THR A 27 15.48 2.19 7.27
CA THR A 27 15.00 3.42 7.94
C THR A 27 15.80 3.81 9.16
N LYS A 28 16.87 3.08 9.46
CA LYS A 28 17.66 3.25 10.70
C LYS A 28 18.20 4.68 10.89
N ASN A 29 18.58 5.34 9.79
CA ASN A 29 19.25 6.65 9.85
C ASN A 29 18.37 7.80 9.35
N ILE A 30 17.07 7.59 9.20
CA ILE A 30 16.13 8.65 8.80
C ILE A 30 15.34 9.15 10.02
N PRO A 31 14.81 10.39 9.97
CA PRO A 31 14.14 10.97 11.14
C PRO A 31 12.70 10.49 11.34
N ASN A 32 12.13 9.77 10.38
CA ASN A 32 10.75 9.31 10.45
C ASN A 32 10.56 8.28 11.57
N ARG A 33 9.54 8.48 12.39
CA ARG A 33 9.16 7.48 13.40
C ARG A 33 8.60 6.25 12.69
N VAL A 34 9.07 5.06 13.08
CA VAL A 34 8.64 3.78 12.49
C VAL A 34 7.97 2.95 13.59
N VAL A 35 6.73 2.55 13.35
CA VAL A 35 5.96 1.74 14.29
C VAL A 35 5.31 0.56 13.56
N ARG A 36 4.95 -0.46 14.31
CA ARG A 36 4.27 -1.65 13.77
C ARG A 36 2.90 -1.80 14.41
N VAL A 37 1.90 -2.08 13.57
CA VAL A 37 0.57 -2.53 14.00
C VAL A 37 0.42 -3.96 13.51
N ASP A 38 0.21 -4.89 14.43
CA ASP A 38 0.17 -6.33 14.12
C ASP A 38 -1.04 -7.00 14.75
N GLY A 39 -1.59 -7.98 14.03
CA GLY A 39 -2.60 -8.88 14.60
C GLY A 39 -4.00 -8.30 14.76
N VAL A 40 -4.32 -7.22 14.07
CA VAL A 40 -5.67 -6.65 14.11
C VAL A 40 -6.55 -7.37 13.08
N ASP A 41 -7.58 -8.05 13.56
CA ASP A 41 -8.53 -8.73 12.69
C ASP A 41 -9.52 -7.74 12.07
N GLY A 42 -9.82 -7.98 10.80
CA GLY A 42 -10.72 -7.13 10.04
C GLY A 42 -9.99 -5.99 9.35
N ARG A 43 -10.27 -5.82 8.04
CA ARG A 43 -9.60 -4.84 7.20
C ARG A 43 -9.82 -3.41 7.68
N ILE A 44 -11.06 -3.07 8.00
CA ILE A 44 -11.42 -1.71 8.45
C ILE A 44 -10.75 -1.42 9.81
N GLN A 45 -10.81 -2.37 10.73
CA GLN A 45 -10.21 -2.26 12.06
C GLN A 45 -8.69 -2.08 11.96
N ALA A 46 -8.06 -2.82 11.04
CA ALA A 46 -6.61 -2.71 10.82
C ALA A 46 -6.22 -1.33 10.27
N TYR A 47 -6.98 -0.80 9.32
CA TYR A 47 -6.73 0.55 8.79
C TYR A 47 -6.95 1.62 9.84
N HIS A 48 -8.00 1.52 10.65
CA HIS A 48 -8.25 2.45 11.77
C HIS A 48 -7.13 2.38 12.80
N ALA A 49 -6.69 1.18 13.18
CA ALA A 49 -5.58 1.01 14.12
C ALA A 49 -4.28 1.64 13.57
N SER A 50 -4.03 1.47 12.28
CA SER A 50 -2.89 2.08 11.60
C SER A 50 -2.96 3.62 11.65
N ALA A 51 -4.13 4.19 11.40
CA ALA A 51 -4.34 5.63 11.48
C ALA A 51 -4.18 6.15 12.90
N GLU A 52 -4.72 5.45 13.89
CA GLU A 52 -4.59 5.81 15.31
C GLU A 52 -3.14 5.75 15.79
N ALA A 53 -2.34 4.84 15.24
CA ALA A 53 -0.92 4.74 15.57
C ALA A 53 -0.09 5.91 15.02
N SER A 54 -0.60 6.62 14.04
CA SER A 54 0.09 7.78 13.46
C SER A 54 -0.07 9.01 14.34
N GLU A 55 1.03 9.72 14.55
CA GLU A 55 1.06 11.03 15.22
C GLU A 55 1.13 12.17 14.22
N THR A 56 1.22 11.88 12.94
CA THR A 56 1.28 12.87 11.86
C THR A 56 0.00 12.84 11.03
N PRO A 57 -0.38 13.96 10.35
CA PRO A 57 -1.65 14.02 9.59
C PRO A 57 -1.72 13.01 8.44
N TRP A 58 -0.59 12.67 7.84
CA TRP A 58 -0.43 11.54 6.92
C TRP A 58 0.65 10.64 7.47
N ALA A 59 0.53 9.35 7.20
CA ALA A 59 1.56 8.37 7.49
C ALA A 59 1.71 7.41 6.31
N PHE A 60 2.94 6.97 6.06
CA PHE A 60 3.17 5.89 5.12
C PHE A 60 2.71 4.59 5.77
N THR A 61 1.65 3.97 5.25
CA THR A 61 1.27 2.62 5.67
C THR A 61 1.96 1.64 4.74
N VAL A 62 2.83 0.82 5.32
CA VAL A 62 3.56 -0.23 4.62
C VAL A 62 2.90 -1.55 4.92
N PHE A 63 2.29 -2.17 3.90
CA PHE A 63 1.67 -3.47 4.07
C PHE A 63 2.74 -4.56 4.11
N ALA A 64 2.51 -5.59 4.93
CA ALA A 64 3.53 -6.59 5.28
C ALA A 64 4.08 -7.38 4.10
N LYS A 65 3.36 -7.43 2.99
CA LYS A 65 3.81 -8.11 1.77
C LYS A 65 4.82 -7.30 0.95
N LEU A 66 5.03 -6.04 1.31
CA LEU A 66 5.94 -5.15 0.59
C LEU A 66 7.34 -5.22 1.16
N LYS A 67 8.30 -5.56 0.31
CA LYS A 67 9.70 -5.30 0.57
C LYS A 67 10.03 -3.91 0.05
N VAL A 68 10.19 -2.96 0.95
CA VAL A 68 10.40 -1.55 0.59
C VAL A 68 11.75 -1.37 -0.11
N SER A 69 11.76 -0.61 -1.20
CA SER A 69 13.00 -0.28 -1.90
C SER A 69 13.90 0.59 -1.01
N PRO A 70 15.20 0.27 -0.91
CA PRO A 70 16.14 1.15 -0.21
C PRO A 70 16.27 2.53 -0.82
N LYS A 71 15.81 2.71 -2.06
CA LYS A 71 15.84 3.99 -2.78
C LYS A 71 14.58 4.83 -2.58
N PHE A 72 13.55 4.28 -1.89
CA PHE A 72 12.33 5.05 -1.64
C PHE A 72 12.63 6.23 -0.72
N ASP A 73 12.19 7.42 -1.11
CA ASP A 73 12.45 8.65 -0.37
C ASP A 73 11.32 8.94 0.61
N PHE A 74 11.54 8.65 1.89
CA PHE A 74 10.57 8.93 2.96
C PHE A 74 10.51 10.42 3.33
N ASN A 75 11.26 11.29 2.67
CA ASN A 75 11.07 12.75 2.79
C ASN A 75 9.88 13.26 1.98
N TRP A 76 9.30 12.43 1.14
CA TRP A 76 8.13 12.80 0.36
C TRP A 76 7.04 13.37 1.26
N GLN A 77 6.37 14.42 0.79
CA GLN A 77 5.28 15.08 1.52
C GLN A 77 4.08 15.26 0.60
N PRO A 78 2.85 15.17 1.13
CA PRO A 78 1.66 15.47 0.37
C PRO A 78 1.56 16.97 0.07
N ASP A 79 0.79 17.32 -0.96
CA ASP A 79 0.45 18.71 -1.25
C ASP A 79 -0.65 19.16 -0.29
N ARG A 80 -0.27 19.97 0.70
CA ARG A 80 -1.18 20.46 1.74
C ARG A 80 -2.06 21.61 1.28
N MET A 81 -1.80 22.15 0.10
CA MET A 81 -2.62 23.22 -0.49
C MET A 81 -3.84 22.69 -1.22
N GLN A 82 -3.88 21.39 -1.47
CA GLN A 82 -5.01 20.72 -2.11
C GLN A 82 -5.96 20.11 -1.08
N GLN A 83 -7.14 19.69 -1.54
CA GLN A 83 -8.07 18.89 -0.76
C GLN A 83 -7.36 17.65 -0.21
N PRO A 84 -7.50 17.35 1.10
CA PRO A 84 -6.87 16.16 1.67
C PRO A 84 -7.27 14.89 0.92
N LYS A 85 -6.29 14.02 0.68
CA LYS A 85 -6.48 12.76 -0.03
C LYS A 85 -5.43 11.74 0.41
N HIS A 86 -5.67 10.49 0.06
CA HIS A 86 -4.67 9.43 0.19
C HIS A 86 -3.77 9.42 -1.05
N TYR A 87 -2.53 8.93 -0.89
CA TYR A 87 -1.57 8.85 -1.99
C TYR A 87 -1.06 7.42 -2.11
N ILE A 88 -1.26 6.84 -3.30
CA ILE A 88 -0.94 5.44 -3.59
C ILE A 88 0.37 5.40 -4.36
N PHE A 89 1.38 4.73 -3.81
CA PHE A 89 2.68 4.56 -4.45
C PHE A 89 2.71 3.29 -5.29
N GLU A 90 3.55 3.28 -6.31
CA GLU A 90 3.71 2.13 -7.18
C GLU A 90 4.47 1.00 -6.48
N ALA A 91 4.14 -0.23 -6.83
CA ALA A 91 4.87 -1.41 -6.41
C ALA A 91 5.04 -2.34 -7.59
N LYS A 92 6.18 -3.04 -7.63
CA LYS A 92 6.44 -4.04 -8.65
C LYS A 92 5.82 -5.36 -8.25
N ASN A 93 5.07 -5.98 -9.16
CA ASN A 93 4.52 -7.31 -8.95
C ASN A 93 5.55 -8.36 -9.42
N PRO A 94 6.02 -9.26 -8.53
CA PRO A 94 7.01 -10.24 -8.89
C PRO A 94 6.48 -11.33 -9.82
N VAL A 95 5.16 -11.53 -9.91
CA VAL A 95 4.54 -12.56 -10.76
C VAL A 95 4.65 -12.17 -12.24
N ASN A 96 4.29 -10.93 -12.58
CA ASN A 96 4.27 -10.47 -13.97
C ASN A 96 5.27 -9.36 -14.27
N GLY A 97 6.02 -8.89 -13.28
CA GLY A 97 7.02 -7.85 -13.47
C GLY A 97 6.46 -6.46 -13.73
N LEU A 98 5.14 -6.29 -13.73
CA LEU A 98 4.52 -4.98 -13.97
C LEU A 98 4.69 -4.05 -12.76
N VAL A 99 4.81 -2.76 -13.05
CA VAL A 99 4.84 -1.69 -12.04
C VAL A 99 3.54 -0.90 -12.16
N TYR A 100 2.78 -0.82 -11.07
CA TYR A 100 1.52 -0.08 -11.05
C TYR A 100 1.15 0.31 -9.62
N GLY A 101 0.13 1.17 -9.49
CA GLY A 101 -0.42 1.53 -8.19
C GLY A 101 -1.01 0.30 -7.50
N HIS A 102 -0.56 0.03 -6.28
CA HIS A 102 -0.91 -1.18 -5.55
C HIS A 102 -1.02 -0.88 -4.06
N GLN A 103 -1.87 -1.62 -3.36
CA GLN A 103 -2.01 -1.49 -1.91
C GLN A 103 -0.82 -2.11 -1.16
N ALA A 104 0.38 -1.68 -1.50
CA ALA A 104 1.61 -2.11 -0.83
C ALA A 104 2.21 -0.99 0.00
N MET A 105 2.12 0.25 -0.48
CA MET A 105 2.42 1.44 0.31
C MET A 105 1.47 2.56 -0.06
N ILE A 106 0.81 3.12 0.94
CA ILE A 106 -0.13 4.22 0.78
C ILE A 106 0.12 5.24 1.88
N ALA A 107 0.24 6.52 1.49
CA ALA A 107 0.24 7.61 2.46
C ALA A 107 -1.22 7.94 2.77
N TYR A 108 -1.72 7.39 3.86
CA TYR A 108 -3.09 7.63 4.30
C TYR A 108 -3.20 8.95 5.06
N ASN A 109 -4.24 9.71 4.74
CA ASN A 109 -4.65 10.83 5.58
C ASN A 109 -5.38 10.27 6.80
N LYS A 110 -4.93 10.64 7.99
CA LYS A 110 -5.45 10.11 9.26
C LYS A 110 -6.94 10.39 9.44
N GLU A 111 -7.37 11.63 9.22
CA GLU A 111 -8.77 12.02 9.43
C GLU A 111 -9.71 11.30 8.46
N LEU A 112 -9.34 11.22 7.18
CA LEU A 112 -10.14 10.52 6.18
C LEU A 112 -10.26 9.04 6.53
N THR A 113 -9.17 8.41 6.95
CA THR A 113 -9.17 7.00 7.33
C THR A 113 -10.09 6.74 8.51
N LEU A 114 -9.99 7.56 9.56
CA LEU A 114 -10.82 7.38 10.75
C LEU A 114 -12.30 7.65 10.50
N ALA A 115 -12.62 8.49 9.52
CA ALA A 115 -14.00 8.76 9.12
C ALA A 115 -14.59 7.70 8.19
N ASN A 116 -13.75 6.82 7.61
CA ASN A 116 -14.18 5.81 6.65
C ASN A 116 -14.53 4.51 7.36
N TYR A 117 -15.74 4.02 7.16
CA TYR A 117 -16.24 2.77 7.75
C TYR A 117 -16.32 1.63 6.74
N GLY A 118 -15.81 1.82 5.53
CA GLY A 118 -15.63 0.75 4.54
C GLY A 118 -16.89 0.31 3.83
N TYR A 119 -17.81 1.22 3.56
CA TYR A 119 -19.06 0.89 2.87
C TYR A 119 -18.92 0.67 1.36
N GLY A 120 -17.76 1.00 0.76
CA GLY A 120 -17.51 0.83 -0.66
C GLY A 120 -16.76 -0.45 -0.99
N LEU A 121 -16.41 -0.60 -2.28
CA LEU A 121 -15.70 -1.77 -2.80
C LEU A 121 -14.24 -1.82 -2.34
N ASP A 122 -13.59 -0.67 -2.21
CA ASP A 122 -12.20 -0.55 -1.81
C ASP A 122 -12.07 0.62 -0.84
N PHE A 123 -11.54 0.34 0.35
CA PHE A 123 -11.41 1.31 1.42
C PHE A 123 -10.68 2.59 0.97
N THR A 124 -9.58 2.43 0.23
CA THR A 124 -8.79 3.56 -0.25
C THR A 124 -9.51 4.35 -1.33
N LEU A 125 -10.19 3.66 -2.24
CA LEU A 125 -10.84 4.28 -3.38
C LEU A 125 -12.15 5.00 -3.02
N ASP A 126 -12.73 4.72 -1.84
CA ASP A 126 -13.91 5.41 -1.35
C ASP A 126 -13.63 6.87 -1.01
N ASP A 127 -12.39 7.18 -0.63
CA ASP A 127 -11.95 8.54 -0.31
C ASP A 127 -11.23 9.17 -1.50
N GLU A 128 -11.02 10.48 -1.44
CA GLU A 128 -10.16 11.17 -2.39
C GLU A 128 -8.77 10.55 -2.36
N HIS A 129 -8.23 10.23 -3.53
CA HIS A 129 -6.93 9.58 -3.66
C HIS A 129 -6.23 10.00 -4.95
N ALA A 130 -4.92 9.83 -4.97
CA ALA A 130 -4.08 10.09 -6.14
C ALA A 130 -2.99 9.03 -6.22
N SER A 131 -2.62 8.68 -7.45
CA SER A 131 -1.46 7.81 -7.68
C SER A 131 -0.20 8.66 -7.76
N VAL A 132 0.87 8.17 -7.14
CA VAL A 132 2.18 8.82 -7.15
C VAL A 132 3.14 7.91 -7.93
N PRO A 133 3.78 8.39 -9.01
CA PRO A 133 4.65 7.56 -9.86
C PRO A 133 6.03 7.34 -9.25
N LEU A 134 6.08 6.90 -7.99
CA LEU A 134 7.29 6.54 -7.28
C LEU A 134 7.21 5.10 -6.86
N LEU A 135 8.23 4.32 -7.18
CA LEU A 135 8.29 2.90 -6.83
C LEU A 135 8.60 2.73 -5.35
N SER A 136 7.67 2.12 -4.62
CA SER A 136 7.83 1.86 -3.18
C SER A 136 8.63 0.58 -2.91
N GLY A 137 8.56 -0.42 -3.78
CA GLY A 137 9.25 -1.68 -3.60
C GLY A 137 8.63 -2.82 -4.39
N ILE A 138 8.88 -4.03 -3.94
CA ILE A 138 8.38 -5.26 -4.55
C ILE A 138 7.33 -5.86 -3.63
N ALA A 139 6.11 -6.02 -4.14
CA ALA A 139 5.03 -6.66 -3.39
C ALA A 139 5.20 -8.18 -3.49
N GLN A 140 5.42 -8.82 -2.34
CA GLN A 140 5.64 -10.26 -2.25
C GLN A 140 4.32 -10.95 -1.93
N TYR A 141 3.83 -11.73 -2.87
CA TYR A 141 2.65 -12.55 -2.66
C TYR A 141 3.05 -13.96 -2.26
N ASN A 142 2.15 -14.68 -1.58
CA ASN A 142 2.34 -16.09 -1.32
C ASN A 142 2.52 -16.82 -2.64
N THR A 143 3.39 -17.83 -2.64
CA THR A 143 3.73 -18.60 -3.82
C THR A 143 2.75 -19.73 -4.12
N ASP A 144 1.72 -19.94 -3.27
CA ASP A 144 0.69 -20.94 -3.55
C ASP A 144 -0.27 -20.43 -4.64
N GLU A 145 -0.79 -21.37 -5.43
CA GLU A 145 -1.64 -21.06 -6.57
C GLU A 145 -2.90 -20.27 -6.18
N PHE A 146 -3.47 -20.59 -5.03
CA PHE A 146 -4.69 -19.93 -4.56
C PHE A 146 -4.45 -18.47 -4.24
N SER A 147 -3.38 -18.15 -3.52
CA SER A 147 -3.02 -16.76 -3.20
C SER A 147 -2.71 -15.97 -4.46
N THR A 148 -1.99 -16.55 -5.40
CA THR A 148 -1.69 -15.92 -6.69
C THR A 148 -2.97 -15.65 -7.47
N TRP A 149 -3.88 -16.59 -7.50
CA TRP A 149 -5.17 -16.44 -8.17
C TRP A 149 -5.99 -15.32 -7.53
N ARG A 150 -6.06 -15.27 -6.21
CA ARG A 150 -6.79 -14.22 -5.48
C ARG A 150 -6.22 -12.84 -5.78
N THR A 151 -4.91 -12.72 -5.80
CA THR A 151 -4.24 -11.46 -6.14
C THR A 151 -4.58 -11.01 -7.54
N ALA A 152 -4.50 -11.93 -8.52
CA ALA A 152 -4.86 -11.65 -9.89
C ALA A 152 -6.33 -11.25 -10.03
N PHE A 153 -7.22 -11.92 -9.32
CA PHE A 153 -8.65 -11.60 -9.31
C PHE A 153 -8.90 -10.18 -8.80
N ARG A 154 -8.22 -9.78 -7.72
CA ARG A 154 -8.33 -8.41 -7.20
C ARG A 154 -7.89 -7.38 -8.23
N GLU A 155 -6.80 -7.65 -8.95
CA GLU A 155 -6.31 -6.75 -9.99
C GLU A 155 -7.33 -6.63 -11.13
N VAL A 156 -7.96 -7.72 -11.54
CA VAL A 156 -9.00 -7.70 -12.57
C VAL A 156 -10.19 -6.85 -12.10
N ILE A 157 -10.64 -7.01 -10.87
CA ILE A 157 -11.74 -6.22 -10.32
C ILE A 157 -11.39 -4.72 -10.35
N LYS A 158 -10.19 -4.35 -9.91
CA LYS A 158 -9.73 -2.95 -9.96
C LYS A 158 -9.72 -2.41 -11.39
N LEU A 159 -9.24 -3.19 -12.34
CA LEU A 159 -9.18 -2.80 -13.75
C LEU A 159 -10.58 -2.60 -14.36
N LEU A 160 -11.54 -3.40 -13.95
CA LEU A 160 -12.93 -3.26 -14.40
C LEU A 160 -13.60 -2.00 -13.83
N VAL A 161 -13.19 -1.58 -12.62
CA VAL A 161 -13.71 -0.36 -11.99
C VAL A 161 -13.05 0.88 -12.57
N ASP A 162 -11.75 0.81 -12.89
CA ASP A 162 -10.96 1.92 -13.43
C ASP A 162 -10.77 1.77 -14.95
N ASP A 163 -11.75 2.23 -15.74
CA ASP A 163 -11.79 2.06 -17.19
C ASP A 163 -10.79 3.00 -17.90
N THR A 164 -9.48 2.71 -17.79
CA THR A 164 -8.40 3.45 -18.44
C THR A 164 -7.59 2.57 -19.38
N GLU A 165 -6.83 3.20 -20.33
CA GLU A 165 -5.92 2.45 -21.21
C GLU A 165 -4.83 1.71 -20.45
N ILE A 166 -4.33 2.29 -19.34
CA ILE A 166 -3.35 1.65 -18.48
C ILE A 166 -3.96 0.39 -17.85
N SER A 167 -5.20 0.48 -17.37
CA SER A 167 -5.91 -0.65 -16.79
C SER A 167 -6.14 -1.78 -17.80
N LYS A 168 -6.49 -1.44 -19.03
CA LYS A 168 -6.64 -2.42 -20.11
C LYS A 168 -5.34 -3.16 -20.41
N LYS A 169 -4.22 -2.43 -20.45
CA LYS A 169 -2.90 -3.02 -20.65
C LYS A 169 -2.51 -3.97 -19.52
N ARG A 170 -2.82 -3.61 -18.29
CA ARG A 170 -2.58 -4.46 -17.12
C ARG A 170 -3.39 -5.75 -17.20
N LEU A 171 -4.66 -5.65 -17.60
CA LEU A 171 -5.53 -6.80 -17.76
C LEU A 171 -5.00 -7.73 -18.85
N GLU A 172 -4.59 -7.21 -19.99
CA GLU A 172 -4.00 -7.99 -21.08
C GLU A 172 -2.72 -8.72 -20.64
N ALA A 173 -1.84 -8.01 -19.95
CA ALA A 173 -0.60 -8.60 -19.44
C ALA A 173 -0.91 -9.73 -18.46
N TRP A 174 -1.87 -9.55 -17.58
CA TRP A 174 -2.28 -10.59 -16.64
C TRP A 174 -2.88 -11.81 -17.33
N LEU A 175 -3.76 -11.60 -18.33
CA LEU A 175 -4.37 -12.69 -19.09
C LEU A 175 -3.31 -13.48 -19.88
N ASN A 176 -2.34 -12.80 -20.47
CA ASN A 176 -1.26 -13.45 -21.20
C ASN A 176 -0.37 -14.30 -20.28
N GLU A 177 -0.15 -13.85 -19.07
CA GLU A 177 0.65 -14.58 -18.09
C GLU A 177 -0.11 -15.78 -17.51
N ALA A 178 -1.43 -15.66 -17.37
CA ALA A 178 -2.27 -16.75 -16.86
C ALA A 178 -2.41 -17.92 -17.85
N ASN A 179 -2.16 -17.68 -19.12
CA ASN A 179 -2.18 -18.69 -20.17
C ASN A 179 -0.78 -19.26 -20.39
#